data_993c27ebf19106994a2c720dd124439d
#
_entry.id   993c27ebf19106994a2c720dd124439d
#
_cell.length_a   1.000
_cell.length_b   1.000
_cell.length_c   1.000
_cell.angle_alpha   90.00
_cell.angle_beta   90.00
_cell.angle_gamma   90.00
#
_symmetry.space_group_name_H-M   'P 1'
#
loop_
_entity.id
_entity.type
_entity.pdbx_description
1 polymer ?
#
loop_
_entity_poly.entity_id
_entity_poly.type
_entity_poly.pdbx_seq_one_letter_code
_entity_poly.pdbx_strand_id
1 'polypeptide(L)'
;MKVYEVGGCVRDELMGVQPKDRDWVVVNSSPAEMEQKGFKPIGKDFPVFLHPKTKEEYALARTEKKSGTGYKDFTFYFDTNVTLEEDLRRRDLTINAMAKDSNGNIVDPYGGKEDIKNKFFRHTSDAFSEDPLRALRLARFSAYEHLKEFQVANETVELLNEIVNSGELSSLSADRVWMETFKAISEPGTDRFFETLLEHNLLEPWFVGLNQVSIDGMRPEYKWAELQRVNEFQICAELPVPNTFKKVIELYKLVLKLMSSSASKEKIQLIEKLNIPRNNDDLEELFKLKELAQYKEEWALISSSVLGIDFTQLMNFKGNAVSEKKQFLYHEALKLIL
;
A
#
# COMPACT_ATOMS: atom_id res chain seq x y z
N MET A 1 -22.75 -10.53 -26.75
CA MET A 1 -22.21 -10.31 -25.40
C MET A 1 -21.81 -11.64 -24.79
N LYS A 2 -20.53 -11.80 -24.39
CA LYS A 2 -20.03 -12.91 -23.57
C LYS A 2 -19.33 -12.32 -22.35
N VAL A 3 -19.42 -13.00 -21.22
CA VAL A 3 -18.91 -12.50 -19.92
C VAL A 3 -17.95 -13.52 -19.35
N TYR A 4 -16.85 -13.04 -18.80
CA TYR A 4 -15.81 -13.86 -18.18
C TYR A 4 -15.38 -13.23 -16.84
N GLU A 5 -15.20 -14.04 -15.82
CA GLU A 5 -14.39 -13.64 -14.66
C GLU A 5 -12.92 -13.55 -15.09
N VAL A 6 -12.16 -12.58 -14.59
CA VAL A 6 -10.78 -12.36 -15.03
C VAL A 6 -9.85 -11.88 -13.92
N GLY A 7 -8.58 -12.12 -14.10
CA GLY A 7 -7.55 -11.51 -13.23
C GLY A 7 -7.34 -12.24 -11.92
N GLY A 8 -7.15 -11.47 -10.86
CA GLY A 8 -6.79 -11.99 -9.54
C GLY A 8 -7.77 -13.00 -8.98
N CYS A 9 -9.08 -12.85 -9.23
CA CYS A 9 -10.08 -13.80 -8.73
C CYS A 9 -9.91 -15.19 -9.36
N VAL A 10 -9.56 -15.27 -10.63
CA VAL A 10 -9.32 -16.56 -11.32
C VAL A 10 -8.04 -17.21 -10.78
N ARG A 11 -6.96 -16.43 -10.59
CA ARG A 11 -5.72 -16.89 -9.96
C ARG A 11 -5.99 -17.44 -8.56
N ASP A 12 -6.67 -16.66 -7.72
CA ASP A 12 -6.91 -17.01 -6.32
C ASP A 12 -7.73 -18.29 -6.21
N GLU A 13 -8.79 -18.45 -7.01
CA GLU A 13 -9.57 -19.70 -7.05
C GLU A 13 -8.74 -20.90 -7.49
N LEU A 14 -7.87 -20.76 -8.51
CA LEU A 14 -6.96 -21.81 -8.94
C LEU A 14 -5.96 -22.23 -7.85
N MET A 15 -5.61 -21.31 -6.97
CA MET A 15 -4.74 -21.55 -5.81
C MET A 15 -5.51 -21.99 -4.56
N GLY A 16 -6.83 -22.17 -4.64
CA GLY A 16 -7.66 -22.54 -3.50
C GLY A 16 -7.88 -21.42 -2.47
N VAL A 17 -7.63 -20.16 -2.87
CA VAL A 17 -7.83 -18.96 -2.04
C VAL A 17 -9.17 -18.32 -2.39
N GLN A 18 -9.93 -17.91 -1.37
CA GLN A 18 -11.18 -17.19 -1.58
C GLN A 18 -10.90 -15.78 -2.11
N PRO A 19 -11.36 -15.41 -3.32
CA PRO A 19 -11.19 -14.05 -3.85
C PRO A 19 -11.88 -13.00 -2.98
N LYS A 20 -11.21 -11.86 -2.77
CA LYS A 20 -11.80 -10.71 -2.07
C LYS A 20 -12.81 -9.98 -2.96
N ASP A 21 -12.44 -9.78 -4.23
CA ASP A 21 -13.23 -9.08 -5.25
C ASP A 21 -13.27 -9.90 -6.54
N ARG A 22 -14.28 -9.66 -7.38
CA ARG A 22 -14.43 -10.29 -8.69
C ARG A 22 -14.47 -9.23 -9.77
N ASP A 23 -13.59 -9.38 -10.75
CA ASP A 23 -13.54 -8.55 -11.94
C ASP A 23 -14.14 -9.31 -13.13
N TRP A 24 -14.91 -8.61 -13.95
CA TRP A 24 -15.57 -9.18 -15.11
C TRP A 24 -15.16 -8.47 -16.39
N VAL A 25 -14.87 -9.24 -17.44
CA VAL A 25 -14.68 -8.72 -18.80
C VAL A 25 -15.85 -9.15 -19.68
N VAL A 26 -16.32 -8.19 -20.46
CA VAL A 26 -17.40 -8.37 -21.42
C VAL A 26 -16.84 -8.20 -22.82
N VAL A 27 -16.92 -9.25 -23.64
CA VAL A 27 -16.54 -9.22 -25.05
C VAL A 27 -17.78 -9.24 -25.95
N ASN A 28 -17.61 -8.74 -27.17
CA ASN A 28 -18.70 -8.73 -28.16
C ASN A 28 -19.92 -7.95 -27.64
N SER A 29 -19.69 -6.76 -27.07
CA SER A 29 -20.72 -5.85 -26.58
C SER A 29 -20.28 -4.39 -26.73
N SER A 30 -21.23 -3.48 -26.62
CA SER A 30 -21.00 -2.04 -26.68
C SER A 30 -21.52 -1.33 -25.42
N PRO A 31 -21.10 -0.09 -25.14
CA PRO A 31 -21.65 0.69 -24.04
C PRO A 31 -23.17 0.79 -24.09
N ALA A 32 -23.75 1.01 -25.28
CA ALA A 32 -25.18 1.10 -25.48
C ALA A 32 -25.90 -0.22 -25.12
N GLU A 33 -25.32 -1.36 -25.49
CA GLU A 33 -25.89 -2.67 -25.13
C GLU A 33 -25.81 -2.92 -23.62
N MET A 34 -24.72 -2.52 -22.97
CA MET A 34 -24.56 -2.61 -21.51
C MET A 34 -25.63 -1.79 -20.78
N GLU A 35 -25.84 -0.54 -21.19
CA GLU A 35 -26.85 0.34 -20.62
C GLU A 35 -28.28 -0.17 -20.83
N GLN A 36 -28.58 -0.69 -22.02
CA GLN A 36 -29.88 -1.33 -22.30
C GLN A 36 -30.17 -2.52 -21.38
N LYS A 37 -29.14 -3.25 -20.96
CA LYS A 37 -29.23 -4.35 -19.98
C LYS A 37 -29.25 -3.88 -18.53
N GLY A 38 -29.25 -2.56 -18.28
CA GLY A 38 -29.39 -1.96 -16.97
C GLY A 38 -28.05 -1.81 -16.21
N PHE A 39 -26.92 -2.05 -16.86
CA PHE A 39 -25.61 -1.74 -16.29
C PHE A 39 -25.40 -0.22 -16.20
N LYS A 40 -24.78 0.26 -15.14
CA LYS A 40 -24.54 1.69 -14.93
C LYS A 40 -23.08 2.03 -15.19
N PRO A 41 -22.76 2.94 -16.12
CA PRO A 41 -21.39 3.34 -16.36
C PRO A 41 -20.78 4.01 -15.13
N ILE A 42 -19.52 3.70 -14.83
CA ILE A 42 -18.69 4.32 -13.81
C ILE A 42 -17.37 4.76 -14.44
N GLY A 43 -16.94 5.99 -14.14
CA GLY A 43 -15.77 6.59 -14.78
C GLY A 43 -16.06 7.28 -16.10
N LYS A 44 -15.27 8.31 -16.39
CA LYS A 44 -15.45 9.12 -17.59
C LYS A 44 -14.67 8.59 -18.79
N ASP A 45 -13.55 7.93 -18.53
CA ASP A 45 -12.55 7.58 -19.55
C ASP A 45 -12.48 6.07 -19.83
N PHE A 46 -13.15 5.26 -19.03
CA PHE A 46 -13.12 3.80 -19.15
C PHE A 46 -14.52 3.19 -19.25
N PRO A 47 -14.73 2.24 -20.15
CA PRO A 47 -16.01 1.54 -20.29
C PRO A 47 -16.17 0.46 -19.18
N VAL A 48 -16.20 0.91 -17.93
CA VAL A 48 -16.51 0.07 -16.76
C VAL A 48 -17.94 0.35 -16.31
N PHE A 49 -18.65 -0.67 -15.96
CA PHE A 49 -20.06 -0.64 -15.60
C PHE A 49 -20.32 -1.41 -14.32
N LEU A 50 -21.23 -0.91 -13.48
CA LEU A 50 -21.74 -1.66 -12.35
C LEU A 50 -22.91 -2.55 -12.77
N HIS A 51 -22.83 -3.82 -12.38
CA HIS A 51 -23.93 -4.75 -12.56
C HIS A 51 -25.17 -4.28 -11.78
N PRO A 52 -26.38 -4.32 -12.39
CA PRO A 52 -27.58 -3.73 -11.80
C PRO A 52 -27.95 -4.29 -10.42
N LYS A 53 -27.68 -5.57 -10.19
CA LYS A 53 -28.03 -6.27 -8.94
C LYS A 53 -26.84 -6.42 -7.98
N THR A 54 -25.72 -7.02 -8.45
CA THR A 54 -24.58 -7.37 -7.59
C THR A 54 -23.65 -6.21 -7.30
N LYS A 55 -23.69 -5.15 -8.14
CA LYS A 55 -22.78 -3.98 -8.06
C LYS A 55 -21.32 -4.29 -8.36
N GLU A 56 -21.03 -5.49 -8.81
CA GLU A 56 -19.71 -5.87 -9.29
C GLU A 56 -19.33 -5.09 -10.56
N GLU A 57 -18.04 -4.93 -10.78
CA GLU A 57 -17.50 -4.17 -11.91
C GLU A 57 -17.35 -5.04 -13.16
N TYR A 58 -17.93 -4.55 -14.26
CA TYR A 58 -17.88 -5.17 -15.58
C TYR A 58 -17.20 -4.23 -16.57
N ALA A 59 -16.05 -4.60 -17.07
CA ALA A 59 -15.32 -3.83 -18.07
C ALA A 59 -15.55 -4.40 -19.47
N LEU A 60 -15.76 -3.53 -20.47
CA LEU A 60 -15.69 -3.97 -21.86
C LEU A 60 -14.25 -4.36 -22.22
N ALA A 61 -14.08 -5.43 -22.98
CA ALA A 61 -12.80 -5.82 -23.53
C ALA A 61 -12.19 -4.66 -24.31
N ARG A 62 -10.91 -4.40 -24.09
CA ARG A 62 -10.21 -3.26 -24.68
C ARG A 62 -8.77 -3.57 -24.99
N THR A 63 -8.24 -2.83 -25.96
CA THR A 63 -6.80 -2.69 -26.17
C THR A 63 -6.33 -1.31 -25.74
N GLU A 64 -5.09 -1.21 -25.37
CA GLU A 64 -4.44 0.02 -24.96
C GLU A 64 -3.32 0.33 -25.95
N LYS A 65 -3.17 1.60 -26.33
CA LYS A 65 -2.05 2.05 -27.15
C LYS A 65 -1.43 3.29 -26.52
N LYS A 66 -0.15 3.19 -26.20
CA LYS A 66 0.63 4.33 -25.71
C LYS A 66 0.82 5.31 -26.86
N SER A 67 0.44 6.58 -26.68
CA SER A 67 0.56 7.66 -27.66
C SER A 67 1.60 8.73 -27.30
N GLY A 68 2.24 8.62 -26.10
CA GLY A 68 3.24 9.56 -25.60
C GLY A 68 3.95 9.03 -24.35
N THR A 69 4.58 9.93 -23.58
CA THR A 69 5.26 9.60 -22.32
C THR A 69 4.35 9.84 -21.13
N GLY A 70 4.03 8.77 -20.36
CA GLY A 70 3.24 8.85 -19.14
C GLY A 70 1.79 8.32 -19.27
N TYR A 71 1.09 8.24 -18.12
CA TYR A 71 -0.24 7.62 -18.02
C TYR A 71 -1.35 8.36 -18.78
N LYS A 72 -1.24 9.67 -18.99
CA LYS A 72 -2.26 10.48 -19.69
C LYS A 72 -2.29 10.26 -21.21
N ASP A 73 -1.30 9.57 -21.72
CA ASP A 73 -1.10 9.38 -23.14
C ASP A 73 -1.52 7.97 -23.63
N PHE A 74 -2.35 7.28 -22.85
CA PHE A 74 -3.00 6.05 -23.29
C PHE A 74 -4.30 6.36 -24.03
N THR A 75 -4.40 5.82 -25.24
CA THR A 75 -5.67 5.77 -25.97
C THR A 75 -6.27 4.38 -25.79
N PHE A 76 -7.47 4.33 -25.25
CA PHE A 76 -8.20 3.08 -25.05
C PHE A 76 -9.11 2.83 -26.25
N TYR A 77 -8.93 1.67 -26.88
CA TYR A 77 -9.81 1.22 -27.95
C TYR A 77 -10.69 0.11 -27.40
N PHE A 78 -11.98 0.38 -27.31
CA PHE A 78 -13.00 -0.59 -27.01
C PHE A 78 -13.96 -0.70 -28.21
N ASP A 79 -13.93 -1.84 -28.84
CA ASP A 79 -14.78 -2.18 -29.98
C ASP A 79 -15.37 -3.56 -29.74
N THR A 80 -16.52 -3.81 -30.35
CA THR A 80 -17.15 -5.14 -30.32
C THR A 80 -16.27 -6.24 -30.89
N ASN A 81 -15.25 -5.90 -31.68
CA ASN A 81 -14.30 -6.83 -32.27
C ASN A 81 -13.10 -7.16 -31.37
N VAL A 82 -12.87 -6.43 -30.26
CA VAL A 82 -11.78 -6.75 -29.35
C VAL A 82 -12.01 -8.11 -28.72
N THR A 83 -11.08 -9.00 -28.90
CA THR A 83 -11.12 -10.38 -28.40
C THR A 83 -10.77 -10.45 -26.92
N LEU A 84 -11.15 -11.56 -26.27
CA LEU A 84 -10.73 -11.84 -24.90
C LEU A 84 -9.21 -11.92 -24.78
N GLU A 85 -8.54 -12.56 -25.76
CA GLU A 85 -7.09 -12.74 -25.76
C GLU A 85 -6.33 -11.39 -25.84
N GLU A 86 -6.83 -10.45 -26.64
CA GLU A 86 -6.27 -9.10 -26.73
C GLU A 86 -6.42 -8.33 -25.40
N ASP A 87 -7.57 -8.46 -24.70
CA ASP A 87 -7.73 -7.86 -23.37
C ASP A 87 -6.81 -8.51 -22.34
N LEU A 88 -6.65 -9.83 -22.38
CA LEU A 88 -5.74 -10.54 -21.47
C LEU A 88 -4.28 -10.18 -21.74
N ARG A 89 -3.89 -9.96 -23.01
CA ARG A 89 -2.50 -9.64 -23.42
C ARG A 89 -1.97 -8.35 -22.78
N ARG A 90 -2.82 -7.35 -22.58
CA ARG A 90 -2.43 -6.07 -22.01
C ARG A 90 -2.29 -6.08 -20.49
N ARG A 91 -2.60 -7.20 -19.82
CA ARG A 91 -2.51 -7.31 -18.36
C ARG A 91 -1.05 -7.40 -17.90
N ASP A 92 -0.86 -7.17 -16.60
CA ASP A 92 0.48 -7.12 -16.00
C ASP A 92 1.21 -8.48 -16.01
N LEU A 93 0.64 -9.49 -15.36
CA LEU A 93 1.27 -10.79 -15.16
C LEU A 93 0.43 -11.91 -15.77
N THR A 94 1.08 -12.97 -16.26
CA THR A 94 0.43 -14.17 -16.79
C THR A 94 -0.59 -14.75 -15.83
N ILE A 95 -0.26 -14.80 -14.53
CA ILE A 95 -1.14 -15.29 -13.45
C ILE A 95 -2.39 -14.46 -13.25
N ASN A 96 -2.42 -13.22 -13.76
CA ASN A 96 -3.58 -12.32 -13.77
C ASN A 96 -4.20 -12.18 -15.17
N ALA A 97 -3.63 -12.84 -16.18
CA ALA A 97 -4.07 -12.82 -17.59
C ALA A 97 -4.85 -14.09 -17.98
N MET A 98 -5.64 -14.58 -17.04
CA MET A 98 -6.53 -15.73 -17.22
C MET A 98 -8.00 -15.29 -17.09
N ALA A 99 -8.88 -16.03 -17.76
CA ALA A 99 -10.31 -15.81 -17.70
C ALA A 99 -11.06 -17.12 -17.41
N LYS A 100 -12.22 -17.02 -16.77
CA LYS A 100 -13.12 -18.15 -16.51
C LYS A 100 -14.50 -17.87 -17.12
N ASP A 101 -15.00 -18.79 -17.95
CA ASP A 101 -16.31 -18.68 -18.54
C ASP A 101 -17.43 -19.09 -17.57
N SER A 102 -18.69 -18.92 -17.99
CA SER A 102 -19.87 -19.30 -17.20
C SER A 102 -20.01 -20.82 -16.94
N ASN A 103 -19.27 -21.66 -17.66
CA ASN A 103 -19.22 -23.11 -17.48
C ASN A 103 -18.06 -23.56 -16.58
N GLY A 104 -17.25 -22.60 -16.10
CA GLY A 104 -16.06 -22.87 -15.29
C GLY A 104 -14.81 -23.21 -16.08
N ASN A 105 -14.83 -23.12 -17.42
CA ASN A 105 -13.64 -23.37 -18.23
C ASN A 105 -12.68 -22.19 -18.13
N ILE A 106 -11.39 -22.50 -17.96
CA ILE A 106 -10.35 -21.51 -17.89
C ILE A 106 -9.73 -21.27 -19.28
N VAL A 107 -9.75 -20.01 -19.71
CA VAL A 107 -9.04 -19.51 -20.88
C VAL A 107 -7.71 -18.93 -20.41
N ASP A 108 -6.60 -19.53 -20.81
CA ASP A 108 -5.24 -19.19 -20.38
C ASP A 108 -4.29 -19.15 -21.57
N PRO A 109 -4.34 -18.08 -22.39
CA PRO A 109 -3.51 -17.99 -23.60
C PRO A 109 -2.03 -17.70 -23.32
N TYR A 110 -1.71 -17.25 -22.10
CA TYR A 110 -0.36 -16.79 -21.75
C TYR A 110 0.35 -17.66 -20.70
N GLY A 111 -0.19 -18.83 -20.36
CA GLY A 111 0.46 -19.80 -19.49
C GLY A 111 0.42 -19.48 -18.00
N GLY A 112 -0.57 -18.71 -17.56
CA GLY A 112 -0.71 -18.34 -16.15
C GLY A 112 -0.85 -19.54 -15.20
N LYS A 113 -1.50 -20.63 -15.62
CA LYS A 113 -1.58 -21.87 -14.83
C LYS A 113 -0.21 -22.51 -14.60
N GLU A 114 0.65 -22.51 -15.63
CA GLU A 114 1.99 -23.07 -15.50
C GLU A 114 2.86 -22.19 -14.62
N ASP A 115 2.72 -20.85 -14.70
CA ASP A 115 3.43 -19.93 -13.84
C ASP A 115 2.94 -19.99 -12.38
N ILE A 116 1.64 -20.25 -12.13
CA ILE A 116 1.15 -20.55 -10.77
C ILE A 116 1.81 -21.80 -10.22
N LYS A 117 1.87 -22.87 -10.99
CA LYS A 117 2.47 -24.15 -10.58
C LYS A 117 3.97 -24.02 -10.30
N ASN A 118 4.68 -23.26 -11.14
CA ASN A 118 6.12 -23.03 -11.04
C ASN A 118 6.47 -21.85 -10.12
N LYS A 119 5.47 -21.12 -9.61
CA LYS A 119 5.61 -19.96 -8.72
C LYS A 119 6.41 -18.82 -9.33
N PHE A 120 6.04 -18.41 -10.55
CA PHE A 120 6.68 -17.30 -11.23
C PHE A 120 5.76 -16.08 -11.37
N PHE A 121 6.32 -14.90 -11.09
CA PHE A 121 5.82 -13.63 -11.57
C PHE A 121 6.42 -13.36 -12.96
N ARG A 122 5.66 -13.65 -14.00
CA ARG A 122 6.03 -13.43 -15.40
C ARG A 122 5.13 -12.37 -16.00
N HIS A 123 5.70 -11.40 -16.71
CA HIS A 123 4.94 -10.43 -17.48
C HIS A 123 4.16 -11.11 -18.63
N THR A 124 3.00 -10.56 -18.96
CA THR A 124 2.12 -11.17 -19.97
C THR A 124 2.65 -10.94 -21.39
N SER A 125 3.19 -9.76 -21.67
CA SER A 125 3.73 -9.35 -22.98
C SER A 125 4.60 -8.09 -22.81
N ASP A 126 5.26 -7.65 -23.90
CA ASP A 126 6.06 -6.42 -23.93
C ASP A 126 5.26 -5.17 -23.55
N ALA A 127 3.93 -5.21 -23.67
CA ALA A 127 3.06 -4.16 -23.16
C ALA A 127 3.21 -3.89 -21.65
N PHE A 128 3.88 -4.78 -20.92
CA PHE A 128 4.18 -4.57 -19.48
C PHE A 128 4.98 -3.27 -19.26
N SER A 129 5.96 -2.98 -20.12
CA SER A 129 6.80 -1.77 -20.03
C SER A 129 6.06 -0.48 -20.39
N GLU A 130 4.89 -0.56 -21.04
CA GLU A 130 4.12 0.65 -21.41
C GLU A 130 3.60 1.42 -20.20
N ASP A 131 3.31 0.73 -19.07
CA ASP A 131 2.93 1.36 -17.80
C ASP A 131 3.92 0.99 -16.69
N PRO A 132 4.88 1.88 -16.33
CA PRO A 132 5.89 1.60 -15.31
C PRO A 132 5.30 1.24 -13.93
N LEU A 133 4.03 1.59 -13.66
CA LEU A 133 3.35 1.18 -12.42
C LEU A 133 3.25 -0.34 -12.29
N ARG A 134 3.28 -1.08 -13.39
CA ARG A 134 3.22 -2.56 -13.36
C ARG A 134 4.42 -3.16 -12.63
N ALA A 135 5.58 -2.49 -12.63
CA ALA A 135 6.73 -2.89 -11.80
C ALA A 135 6.40 -2.81 -10.30
N LEU A 136 5.77 -1.72 -9.85
CA LEU A 136 5.33 -1.58 -8.46
C LEU A 136 4.16 -2.53 -8.12
N ARG A 137 3.28 -2.82 -9.09
CA ARG A 137 2.22 -3.82 -8.93
C ARG A 137 2.78 -5.22 -8.77
N LEU A 138 3.82 -5.59 -9.55
CA LEU A 138 4.54 -6.86 -9.37
C LEU A 138 5.10 -6.95 -7.96
N ALA A 139 5.83 -5.93 -7.51
CA ALA A 139 6.35 -5.87 -6.14
C ALA A 139 5.21 -6.02 -5.09
N ARG A 140 4.04 -5.38 -5.31
CA ARG A 140 2.89 -5.53 -4.41
C ARG A 140 2.35 -6.96 -4.36
N PHE A 141 2.37 -7.70 -5.47
CA PHE A 141 1.93 -9.09 -5.46
C PHE A 141 2.82 -9.98 -4.58
N SER A 142 4.10 -9.68 -4.41
CA SER A 142 4.96 -10.39 -3.46
C SER A 142 4.50 -10.26 -2.00
N ALA A 143 3.78 -9.16 -1.67
CA ALA A 143 3.23 -8.95 -0.33
C ALA A 143 2.05 -9.88 0.02
N TYR A 144 1.44 -10.55 -0.96
CA TYR A 144 0.33 -11.45 -0.71
C TYR A 144 0.83 -12.78 -0.11
N GLU A 145 0.19 -13.24 0.96
CA GLU A 145 0.65 -14.44 1.68
C GLU A 145 0.63 -15.70 0.81
N HIS A 146 -0.38 -15.86 -0.03
CA HIS A 146 -0.48 -17.00 -0.94
C HIS A 146 0.49 -16.95 -2.14
N LEU A 147 1.15 -15.81 -2.35
CA LEU A 147 2.17 -15.63 -3.40
C LEU A 147 3.61 -15.50 -2.85
N LYS A 148 3.82 -15.74 -1.56
CA LYS A 148 5.10 -15.52 -0.87
C LYS A 148 6.29 -16.33 -1.41
N GLU A 149 6.03 -17.44 -2.08
CA GLU A 149 7.07 -18.30 -2.65
C GLU A 149 7.33 -18.01 -4.15
N PHE A 150 6.62 -17.03 -4.72
CA PHE A 150 6.79 -16.68 -6.11
C PHE A 150 8.07 -15.87 -6.31
N GLN A 151 8.75 -16.14 -7.42
CA GLN A 151 9.96 -15.47 -7.86
C GLN A 151 9.71 -14.74 -9.18
N VAL A 152 10.44 -13.66 -9.41
CA VAL A 152 10.36 -12.95 -10.69
C VAL A 152 11.07 -13.76 -11.77
N ALA A 153 10.40 -14.06 -12.87
CA ALA A 153 10.99 -14.79 -14.00
C ALA A 153 12.12 -13.96 -14.65
N ASN A 154 13.19 -14.63 -15.12
CA ASN A 154 14.39 -13.98 -15.62
C ASN A 154 14.10 -12.93 -16.71
N GLU A 155 13.23 -13.27 -17.68
CA GLU A 155 12.82 -12.35 -18.74
C GLU A 155 12.01 -11.15 -18.20
N THR A 156 11.37 -11.30 -17.07
CA THR A 156 10.68 -10.17 -16.40
C THR A 156 11.69 -9.31 -15.65
N VAL A 157 12.73 -9.90 -15.06
CA VAL A 157 13.85 -9.13 -14.48
C VAL A 157 14.54 -8.26 -15.53
N GLU A 158 14.77 -8.79 -16.73
CA GLU A 158 15.33 -8.01 -17.84
C GLU A 158 14.46 -6.80 -18.16
N LEU A 159 13.16 -6.98 -18.26
CA LEU A 159 12.20 -5.92 -18.52
C LEU A 159 12.11 -4.89 -17.38
N LEU A 160 12.18 -5.33 -16.12
CA LEU A 160 12.28 -4.41 -14.97
C LEU A 160 13.54 -3.54 -15.05
N ASN A 161 14.67 -4.13 -15.42
CA ASN A 161 15.92 -3.39 -15.63
C ASN A 161 15.79 -2.35 -16.75
N GLU A 162 15.10 -2.67 -17.83
CA GLU A 162 14.81 -1.71 -18.89
C GLU A 162 13.97 -0.53 -18.39
N ILE A 163 12.92 -0.79 -17.62
CA ILE A 163 12.07 0.25 -16.99
C ILE A 163 12.90 1.15 -16.07
N VAL A 164 13.76 0.57 -15.23
CA VAL A 164 14.65 1.35 -14.34
C VAL A 164 15.60 2.22 -15.15
N ASN A 165 16.28 1.63 -16.16
CA ASN A 165 17.28 2.33 -16.98
C ASN A 165 16.65 3.44 -17.86
N SER A 166 15.39 3.29 -18.25
CA SER A 166 14.67 4.32 -19.01
C SER A 166 14.33 5.55 -18.19
N GLY A 167 14.31 5.42 -16.85
CA GLY A 167 13.86 6.46 -15.93
C GLY A 167 12.34 6.71 -15.95
N GLU A 168 11.56 5.87 -16.62
CA GLU A 168 10.11 6.05 -16.77
C GLU A 168 9.33 5.97 -15.45
N LEU A 169 9.91 5.38 -14.37
CA LEU A 169 9.31 5.42 -13.04
C LEU A 169 9.03 6.86 -12.56
N SER A 170 9.82 7.83 -13.01
CA SER A 170 9.62 9.26 -12.70
C SER A 170 8.36 9.87 -13.32
N SER A 171 7.80 9.23 -14.35
CA SER A 171 6.57 9.67 -15.00
C SER A 171 5.30 9.32 -14.21
N LEU A 172 5.42 8.46 -13.21
CA LEU A 172 4.29 8.06 -12.36
C LEU A 172 3.84 9.23 -11.49
N SER A 173 2.53 9.32 -11.26
CA SER A 173 2.04 10.26 -10.24
C SER A 173 2.24 9.68 -8.84
N ALA A 174 2.58 10.55 -7.89
CA ALA A 174 2.77 10.19 -6.49
C ALA A 174 1.54 9.48 -5.89
N ASP A 175 0.33 9.86 -6.30
CA ASP A 175 -0.90 9.22 -5.83
C ASP A 175 -0.99 7.76 -6.28
N ARG A 176 -0.63 7.44 -7.53
CA ARG A 176 -0.64 6.06 -8.04
C ARG A 176 0.39 5.19 -7.30
N VAL A 177 1.60 5.74 -7.08
CA VAL A 177 2.66 5.07 -6.32
C VAL A 177 2.21 4.82 -4.88
N TRP A 178 1.65 5.84 -4.22
CA TRP A 178 1.14 5.69 -2.86
C TRP A 178 0.02 4.65 -2.77
N MET A 179 -0.90 4.61 -3.73
CA MET A 179 -1.98 3.62 -3.75
C MET A 179 -1.46 2.18 -3.82
N GLU A 180 -0.45 1.89 -4.65
CA GLU A 180 0.16 0.55 -4.68
C GLU A 180 0.94 0.26 -3.39
N THR A 181 1.67 1.25 -2.87
CA THR A 181 2.38 1.15 -1.59
C THR A 181 1.42 0.89 -0.43
N PHE A 182 0.32 1.64 -0.35
CA PHE A 182 -0.68 1.46 0.70
C PHE A 182 -1.33 0.07 0.67
N LYS A 183 -1.67 -0.42 -0.53
CA LYS A 183 -2.18 -1.78 -0.71
C LYS A 183 -1.17 -2.83 -0.22
N ALA A 184 0.12 -2.65 -0.54
CA ALA A 184 1.18 -3.55 -0.11
C ALA A 184 1.39 -3.52 1.42
N ILE A 185 1.40 -2.33 2.02
CA ILE A 185 1.53 -2.17 3.48
C ILE A 185 0.35 -2.79 4.23
N SER A 186 -0.82 -2.86 3.61
CA SER A 186 -2.02 -3.47 4.18
C SER A 186 -2.00 -5.00 4.16
N GLU A 187 -1.08 -5.61 3.41
CA GLU A 187 -0.94 -7.06 3.35
C GLU A 187 0.02 -7.61 4.42
N PRO A 188 -0.08 -8.91 4.78
CA PRO A 188 0.81 -9.53 5.77
C PRO A 188 2.30 -9.48 5.39
N GLY A 189 2.63 -9.66 4.12
CA GLY A 189 4.00 -9.70 3.61
C GLY A 189 4.50 -8.34 3.14
N THR A 190 4.23 -7.29 3.87
CA THR A 190 4.68 -5.92 3.56
C THR A 190 6.20 -5.83 3.33
N ASP A 191 6.99 -6.60 4.07
CA ASP A 191 8.44 -6.71 3.94
C ASP A 191 8.85 -7.12 2.53
N ARG A 192 8.21 -8.15 1.97
CA ARG A 192 8.51 -8.66 0.63
C ARG A 192 8.28 -7.63 -0.48
N PHE A 193 7.32 -6.73 -0.30
CA PHE A 193 7.14 -5.61 -1.23
C PHE A 193 8.39 -4.74 -1.30
N PHE A 194 8.90 -4.30 -0.15
CA PHE A 194 10.06 -3.42 -0.09
C PHE A 194 11.36 -4.16 -0.44
N GLU A 195 11.48 -5.44 -0.09
CA GLU A 195 12.58 -6.30 -0.53
C GLU A 195 12.61 -6.44 -2.05
N THR A 196 11.46 -6.64 -2.69
CA THR A 196 11.36 -6.70 -4.17
C THR A 196 11.76 -5.35 -4.81
N LEU A 197 11.41 -4.22 -4.20
CA LEU A 197 11.87 -2.90 -4.68
C LEU A 197 13.39 -2.78 -4.60
N LEU A 198 14.00 -3.23 -3.50
CA LEU A 198 15.46 -3.22 -3.33
C LEU A 198 16.16 -4.18 -4.32
N GLU A 199 15.68 -5.41 -4.42
CA GLU A 199 16.26 -6.45 -5.27
C GLU A 199 16.30 -6.04 -6.76
N HIS A 200 15.26 -5.35 -7.22
CA HIS A 200 15.13 -4.96 -8.62
C HIS A 200 15.41 -3.46 -8.87
N ASN A 201 16.00 -2.75 -7.89
CA ASN A 201 16.33 -1.32 -8.01
C ASN A 201 15.16 -0.41 -8.39
N LEU A 202 13.94 -0.74 -7.99
CA LEU A 202 12.72 0.03 -8.26
C LEU A 202 12.56 1.21 -7.28
N LEU A 203 13.65 1.91 -6.96
CA LEU A 203 13.71 2.87 -5.86
C LEU A 203 13.49 4.31 -6.30
N GLU A 204 14.13 4.73 -7.38
CA GLU A 204 14.06 6.12 -7.83
C GLU A 204 12.86 6.39 -8.73
N PRO A 205 12.23 7.56 -8.55
CA PRO A 205 12.53 8.60 -7.55
C PRO A 205 11.76 8.41 -6.23
N TRP A 206 10.95 7.36 -6.11
CA TRP A 206 9.86 7.25 -5.13
C TRP A 206 10.27 6.68 -3.76
N PHE A 207 11.31 5.86 -3.73
CA PHE A 207 11.77 5.17 -2.51
C PHE A 207 13.23 5.46 -2.20
N VAL A 208 13.71 6.65 -2.60
CA VAL A 208 15.04 7.15 -2.24
C VAL A 208 15.20 7.11 -0.73
N GLY A 209 16.33 6.59 -0.26
CA GLY A 209 16.60 6.41 1.17
C GLY A 209 16.19 5.04 1.74
N LEU A 210 15.48 4.21 0.97
CA LEU A 210 15.23 2.82 1.35
C LEU A 210 16.51 1.99 1.17
N ASN A 211 17.06 1.48 2.29
CA ASN A 211 18.29 0.68 2.30
C ASN A 211 18.11 -0.62 3.09
N GLN A 212 17.15 -0.64 4.01
CA GLN A 212 16.89 -1.77 4.90
C GLN A 212 15.39 -2.02 4.99
N VAL A 213 15.04 -3.29 5.11
CA VAL A 213 13.66 -3.71 5.37
C VAL A 213 13.63 -4.43 6.70
N SER A 214 12.96 -3.84 7.66
CA SER A 214 12.57 -4.49 8.90
C SER A 214 11.23 -3.90 9.29
N ILE A 215 10.22 -4.74 9.31
CA ILE A 215 8.84 -4.31 9.52
C ILE A 215 8.26 -5.08 10.69
N ASP A 216 7.72 -4.32 11.62
CA ASP A 216 6.99 -4.82 12.77
C ASP A 216 5.67 -4.05 12.89
N GLY A 217 4.72 -4.59 13.63
CA GLY A 217 3.42 -3.97 13.81
C GLY A 217 2.31 -4.60 12.98
N MET A 218 1.08 -4.40 13.43
CA MET A 218 -0.11 -5.00 12.81
C MET A 218 -0.80 -4.05 11.83
N ARG A 219 -0.82 -2.77 12.14
CA ARG A 219 -1.53 -1.75 11.36
C ARG A 219 -0.59 -1.06 10.37
N PRO A 220 -1.10 -0.68 9.19
CA PRO A 220 -0.29 -0.08 8.12
C PRO A 220 0.57 1.11 8.56
N GLU A 221 0.05 2.02 9.38
CA GLU A 221 0.75 3.22 9.82
C GLU A 221 1.96 2.90 10.72
N TYR A 222 1.92 1.81 11.50
CA TYR A 222 3.05 1.38 12.34
C TYR A 222 4.09 0.63 11.54
N LYS A 223 3.67 -0.22 10.58
CA LYS A 223 4.58 -0.86 9.62
C LYS A 223 5.38 0.17 8.84
N TRP A 224 4.70 1.22 8.36
CA TRP A 224 5.36 2.34 7.68
C TRP A 224 6.30 3.13 8.59
N ALA A 225 5.90 3.40 9.83
CA ALA A 225 6.72 4.11 10.79
C ALA A 225 7.98 3.30 11.16
N GLU A 226 7.87 1.96 11.27
CA GLU A 226 9.00 1.07 11.54
C GLU A 226 9.97 1.03 10.35
N LEU A 227 9.45 0.93 9.12
CA LEU A 227 10.28 1.03 7.92
C LEU A 227 11.02 2.38 7.85
N GLN A 228 10.34 3.48 8.17
CA GLN A 228 10.96 4.81 8.25
C GLN A 228 12.06 4.86 9.31
N ARG A 229 11.84 4.27 10.50
CA ARG A 229 12.81 4.24 11.59
C ARG A 229 14.12 3.55 11.17
N VAL A 230 14.04 2.35 10.58
CA VAL A 230 15.25 1.60 10.17
C VAL A 230 16.01 2.29 9.04
N ASN A 231 15.35 3.22 8.33
CA ASN A 231 15.97 4.05 7.30
C ASN A 231 16.10 5.53 7.74
N GLU A 232 16.30 5.77 9.05
CA GLU A 232 16.59 7.09 9.64
C GLU A 232 15.53 8.16 9.33
N PHE A 233 14.28 7.74 9.06
CA PHE A 233 13.17 8.60 8.67
C PHE A 233 13.40 9.40 7.38
N GLN A 234 14.15 8.85 6.43
CA GLN A 234 14.54 9.51 5.18
C GLN A 234 13.86 8.96 3.93
N ILE A 235 13.00 7.93 4.06
CA ILE A 235 12.33 7.38 2.90
C ILE A 235 11.27 8.35 2.39
N CYS A 236 11.41 8.74 1.13
CA CYS A 236 10.39 9.30 0.28
C CYS A 236 9.57 10.47 0.87
N ALA A 237 10.13 11.67 0.84
CA ALA A 237 9.44 12.89 1.25
C ALA A 237 8.27 13.29 0.31
N GLU A 238 8.24 12.78 -0.92
CA GLU A 238 7.34 13.23 -1.98
C GLU A 238 6.03 12.45 -2.10
N LEU A 239 5.90 11.29 -1.42
CA LEU A 239 4.66 10.54 -1.42
C LEU A 239 3.56 11.26 -0.61
N PRO A 240 2.30 11.22 -1.07
CA PRO A 240 1.17 11.84 -0.38
C PRO A 240 0.72 10.98 0.81
N VAL A 241 1.65 10.76 1.76
CA VAL A 241 1.43 9.95 2.95
C VAL A 241 0.33 10.60 3.81
N PRO A 242 -0.72 9.86 4.23
CA PRO A 242 -1.81 10.41 5.04
C PRO A 242 -1.35 10.95 6.40
N ASN A 243 -2.09 11.93 6.93
CA ASN A 243 -1.76 12.55 8.22
C ASN A 243 -1.74 11.55 9.40
N THR A 244 -2.51 10.48 9.33
CA THR A 244 -2.47 9.40 10.34
C THR A 244 -1.10 8.73 10.40
N PHE A 245 -0.49 8.44 9.26
CA PHE A 245 0.86 7.89 9.16
C PHE A 245 1.92 8.88 9.65
N LYS A 246 1.82 10.15 9.21
CA LYS A 246 2.73 11.22 9.64
C LYS A 246 2.70 11.41 11.16
N LYS A 247 1.50 11.37 11.74
CA LYS A 247 1.31 11.44 13.19
C LYS A 247 2.06 10.34 13.94
N VAL A 248 1.93 9.09 13.49
CA VAL A 248 2.62 7.94 14.12
C VAL A 248 4.12 8.08 14.03
N ILE A 249 4.66 8.52 12.86
CA ILE A 249 6.09 8.79 12.69
C ILE A 249 6.59 9.85 13.69
N GLU A 250 5.88 10.96 13.83
CA GLU A 250 6.29 12.03 14.75
C GLU A 250 6.20 11.58 16.23
N LEU A 251 5.18 10.81 16.61
CA LEU A 251 5.12 10.21 17.95
C LEU A 251 6.29 9.25 18.17
N TYR A 252 6.61 8.42 17.18
CA TYR A 252 7.73 7.49 17.28
C TYR A 252 9.07 8.20 17.47
N LYS A 253 9.35 9.25 16.69
CA LYS A 253 10.55 10.07 16.86
C LYS A 253 10.64 10.68 18.27
N LEU A 254 9.54 11.20 18.79
CA LEU A 254 9.50 11.76 20.16
C LEU A 254 9.74 10.68 21.22
N VAL A 255 9.18 9.49 21.06
CA VAL A 255 9.39 8.35 21.97
C VAL A 255 10.83 7.91 21.96
N LEU A 256 11.44 7.70 20.79
CA LEU A 256 12.86 7.33 20.69
C LEU A 256 13.75 8.36 21.36
N LYS A 257 13.49 9.64 21.16
CA LYS A 257 14.22 10.72 21.81
C LYS A 257 13.99 10.71 23.33
N LEU A 258 12.79 10.45 23.80
CA LEU A 258 12.45 10.33 25.22
C LEU A 258 13.26 9.19 25.88
N MET A 259 13.28 8.01 25.24
CA MET A 259 13.97 6.83 25.79
C MET A 259 15.49 6.97 25.77
N SER A 260 16.05 7.75 24.83
CA SER A 260 17.50 8.00 24.74
C SER A 260 17.98 9.17 25.61
N SER A 261 17.10 10.03 26.10
CA SER A 261 17.48 11.19 26.93
C SER A 261 17.81 10.77 28.36
N SER A 262 18.88 11.35 28.92
CA SER A 262 19.28 11.19 30.33
C SER A 262 18.86 12.37 31.22
N ALA A 263 18.44 13.49 30.64
CA ALA A 263 18.11 14.71 31.36
C ALA A 263 16.64 14.77 31.73
N SER A 264 16.30 14.74 33.03
CA SER A 264 14.91 14.77 33.51
C SER A 264 14.11 15.95 32.96
N LYS A 265 14.72 17.13 32.84
CA LYS A 265 14.05 18.31 32.27
C LYS A 265 13.66 18.11 30.80
N GLU A 266 14.53 17.50 30.01
CA GLU A 266 14.23 17.18 28.59
C GLU A 266 13.17 16.11 28.49
N LYS A 267 13.23 15.04 29.30
CA LYS A 267 12.20 14.00 29.36
C LYS A 267 10.82 14.59 29.63
N ILE A 268 10.69 15.47 30.60
CA ILE A 268 9.40 16.13 30.92
C ILE A 268 8.88 16.92 29.72
N GLN A 269 9.72 17.67 29.02
CA GLN A 269 9.32 18.43 27.83
C GLN A 269 8.86 17.51 26.69
N LEU A 270 9.53 16.36 26.50
CA LEU A 270 9.16 15.37 25.48
C LEU A 270 7.82 14.69 25.83
N ILE A 271 7.62 14.34 27.10
CA ILE A 271 6.35 13.76 27.59
C ILE A 271 5.19 14.76 27.40
N GLU A 272 5.42 16.04 27.66
CA GLU A 272 4.41 17.07 27.40
C GLU A 272 4.04 17.16 25.90
N LYS A 273 5.04 17.08 24.99
CA LYS A 273 4.83 17.07 23.54
C LYS A 273 4.11 15.82 23.06
N LEU A 274 4.36 14.67 23.65
CA LEU A 274 3.66 13.41 23.35
C LEU A 274 2.14 13.53 23.60
N ASN A 275 1.73 14.43 24.52
CA ASN A 275 0.33 14.64 24.88
C ASN A 275 -0.42 13.32 25.10
N ILE A 276 0.08 12.54 26.06
CA ILE A 276 -0.39 11.19 26.38
C ILE A 276 -1.91 11.09 26.46
N PRO A 277 -2.65 11.99 27.15
CA PRO A 277 -4.10 11.87 27.24
C PRO A 277 -4.81 11.85 25.87
N ARG A 278 -4.25 12.50 24.87
CA ARG A 278 -4.81 12.55 23.52
C ARG A 278 -4.33 11.39 22.62
N ASN A 279 -3.12 10.92 22.82
CA ASN A 279 -2.44 9.99 21.92
C ASN A 279 -2.21 8.62 22.57
N ASN A 280 -2.90 8.32 23.69
CA ASN A 280 -2.64 7.10 24.46
C ASN A 280 -2.70 5.83 23.60
N ASP A 281 -3.74 5.68 22.77
CA ASP A 281 -3.93 4.47 21.96
C ASP A 281 -2.78 4.29 20.93
N ASP A 282 -2.34 5.38 20.30
CA ASP A 282 -1.22 5.32 19.36
C ASP A 282 0.10 5.01 20.07
N LEU A 283 0.30 5.56 21.26
CA LEU A 283 1.50 5.30 22.06
C LEU A 283 1.53 3.86 22.58
N GLU A 284 0.41 3.33 23.05
CA GLU A 284 0.30 1.93 23.44
C GLU A 284 0.63 0.97 22.29
N GLU A 285 0.18 1.28 21.07
CA GLU A 285 0.52 0.51 19.88
C GLU A 285 2.02 0.61 19.54
N LEU A 286 2.64 1.80 19.65
CA LEU A 286 4.08 1.97 19.42
C LEU A 286 4.91 1.11 20.38
N PHE A 287 4.55 1.04 21.68
CA PHE A 287 5.27 0.22 22.64
C PHE A 287 5.07 -1.29 22.51
N LYS A 288 4.25 -1.75 21.56
CA LYS A 288 4.19 -3.15 21.12
C LYS A 288 5.27 -3.51 20.11
N LEU A 289 5.86 -2.51 19.43
CA LEU A 289 6.94 -2.73 18.47
C LEU A 289 8.20 -3.24 19.19
N LYS A 290 8.94 -4.14 18.53
CA LYS A 290 10.12 -4.80 19.10
C LYS A 290 11.15 -3.82 19.63
N GLU A 291 11.40 -2.73 18.89
CA GLU A 291 12.34 -1.68 19.28
C GLU A 291 12.00 -1.06 20.63
N LEU A 292 10.73 -0.82 20.89
CA LEU A 292 10.25 -0.17 22.11
C LEU A 292 9.86 -1.14 23.21
N ALA A 293 9.77 -2.44 22.92
CA ALA A 293 9.31 -3.44 23.89
C ALA A 293 10.13 -3.46 25.18
N GLN A 294 11.44 -3.19 25.09
CA GLN A 294 12.34 -3.12 26.24
C GLN A 294 12.00 -1.97 27.23
N TYR A 295 11.32 -0.93 26.76
CA TYR A 295 10.94 0.25 27.57
C TYR A 295 9.49 0.17 28.09
N LYS A 296 8.79 -0.93 27.90
CA LYS A 296 7.36 -1.06 28.19
C LYS A 296 7.02 -0.81 29.66
N GLU A 297 7.87 -1.27 30.58
CA GLU A 297 7.66 -1.06 32.01
C GLU A 297 7.88 0.41 32.40
N GLU A 298 8.96 1.03 31.93
CA GLU A 298 9.22 2.47 32.14
C GLU A 298 8.07 3.31 31.56
N TRP A 299 7.63 2.98 30.34
CA TRP A 299 6.48 3.63 29.71
C TRP A 299 5.20 3.52 30.52
N ALA A 300 4.87 2.35 31.05
CA ALA A 300 3.66 2.13 31.85
C ALA A 300 3.64 3.02 33.10
N LEU A 301 4.78 3.21 33.76
CA LEU A 301 4.92 4.13 34.89
C LEU A 301 4.70 5.58 34.47
N ILE A 302 5.34 6.01 33.38
CA ILE A 302 5.20 7.37 32.86
C ILE A 302 3.74 7.63 32.45
N SER A 303 3.15 6.74 31.66
CA SER A 303 1.78 6.88 31.15
C SER A 303 0.77 6.94 32.27
N SER A 304 0.82 6.01 33.22
CA SER A 304 -0.11 6.00 34.38
C SER A 304 0.00 7.26 35.22
N SER A 305 1.21 7.76 35.47
CA SER A 305 1.43 8.99 36.24
C SER A 305 0.87 10.22 35.54
N VAL A 306 1.06 10.32 34.21
CA VAL A 306 0.52 11.44 33.43
C VAL A 306 -1.01 11.36 33.31
N LEU A 307 -1.58 10.16 33.11
CA LEU A 307 -3.04 9.98 33.04
C LEU A 307 -3.72 10.25 34.41
N GLY A 308 -2.98 10.14 35.50
CA GLY A 308 -3.44 10.50 36.85
C GLY A 308 -3.46 12.00 37.16
N ILE A 309 -2.91 12.86 36.27
CA ILE A 309 -2.90 14.31 36.48
C ILE A 309 -4.31 14.89 36.34
N ASP A 310 -4.74 15.63 37.37
CA ASP A 310 -5.97 16.41 37.31
C ASP A 310 -5.74 17.73 36.54
N PHE A 311 -5.99 17.72 35.28
CA PHE A 311 -5.88 18.90 34.41
C PHE A 311 -7.02 19.91 34.57
N THR A 312 -8.07 19.62 35.36
CA THR A 312 -9.14 20.60 35.66
C THR A 312 -8.60 21.83 36.40
N GLN A 313 -7.48 21.66 37.10
CA GLN A 313 -6.77 22.75 37.77
C GLN A 313 -6.32 23.86 36.80
N LEU A 314 -6.13 23.53 35.49
CA LEU A 314 -5.73 24.51 34.48
C LEU A 314 -6.84 25.54 34.16
N MET A 315 -8.10 25.22 34.42
CA MET A 315 -9.25 26.10 34.16
C MET A 315 -9.16 27.44 34.88
N ASN A 316 -8.42 27.49 36.00
CA ASN A 316 -8.26 28.69 36.82
C ASN A 316 -7.13 29.61 36.33
N PHE A 317 -6.44 29.26 35.27
CA PHE A 317 -5.29 30.01 34.72
C PHE A 317 -5.59 30.52 33.31
N LYS A 318 -4.88 31.61 32.91
CA LYS A 318 -5.01 32.21 31.55
C LYS A 318 -3.63 32.57 30.99
N GLY A 319 -3.51 32.57 29.66
CA GLY A 319 -2.29 32.96 28.99
C GLY A 319 -1.09 32.07 29.37
N ASN A 320 0.06 32.65 29.57
CA ASN A 320 1.30 31.94 29.88
C ASN A 320 1.24 31.14 31.19
N ALA A 321 0.44 31.58 32.19
CA ALA A 321 0.27 30.88 33.46
C ALA A 321 -0.33 29.46 33.29
N VAL A 322 -1.09 29.20 32.21
CA VAL A 322 -1.57 27.84 31.89
C VAL A 322 -0.39 26.92 31.56
N SER A 323 0.55 27.37 30.74
CA SER A 323 1.74 26.61 30.36
C SER A 323 2.64 26.32 31.57
N GLU A 324 2.90 27.34 32.39
CA GLU A 324 3.70 27.19 33.61
C GLU A 324 3.05 26.21 34.61
N LYS A 325 1.73 26.33 34.84
CA LYS A 325 1.02 25.40 35.70
C LYS A 325 1.02 23.98 35.16
N LYS A 326 0.87 23.83 33.84
CA LYS A 326 0.90 22.52 33.18
C LYS A 326 2.27 21.86 33.36
N GLN A 327 3.37 22.59 33.11
CA GLN A 327 4.73 22.08 33.33
C GLN A 327 4.96 21.69 34.80
N PHE A 328 4.47 22.48 35.73
CA PHE A 328 4.52 22.13 37.16
C PHE A 328 3.81 20.82 37.47
N LEU A 329 2.61 20.59 36.92
CA LEU A 329 1.86 19.35 37.12
C LEU A 329 2.59 18.13 36.56
N TYR A 330 3.19 18.24 35.36
CA TYR A 330 4.04 17.18 34.82
C TYR A 330 5.26 16.90 35.67
N HIS A 331 5.93 17.95 36.13
CA HIS A 331 7.10 17.81 37.01
C HIS A 331 6.73 17.07 38.33
N GLU A 332 5.64 17.47 38.99
CA GLU A 332 5.21 16.83 40.24
C GLU A 332 4.80 15.36 40.01
N ALA A 333 4.14 15.05 38.90
CA ALA A 333 3.73 13.68 38.60
C ALA A 333 4.89 12.74 38.26
N LEU A 334 5.98 13.28 37.74
CA LEU A 334 7.11 12.48 37.19
C LEU A 334 8.38 12.51 38.04
N LYS A 335 8.48 13.38 39.06
CA LYS A 335 9.69 13.58 39.88
C LYS A 335 10.21 12.33 40.60
N LEU A 336 9.40 11.30 40.79
CA LEU A 336 9.81 10.04 41.40
C LEU A 336 10.15 8.95 40.35
N ILE A 337 9.91 9.22 39.07
CA ILE A 337 10.09 8.27 37.98
C ILE A 337 11.29 8.66 37.11
N LEU A 338 11.52 9.96 36.93
CA LEU A 338 12.60 10.57 36.14
C LEU A 338 13.66 11.22 37.01
#